data_04fcff3ac25e58be29722eb0d9996f72
#
_entry.id   04fcff3ac25e58be29722eb0d9996f72
#
_cell.length_a   1.000
_cell.length_b   1.000
_cell.length_c   1.000
_cell.angle_alpha   90.00
_cell.angle_beta   90.00
_cell.angle_gamma   90.00
#
_symmetry.space_group_name_H-M   'P 1'
#
loop_
_entity.id
_entity.type
_entity.pdbx_description
1 polymer ?
#
loop_
_entity_poly.entity_id
_entity_poly.type
_entity_poly.pdbx_seq_one_letter_code
_entity_poly.pdbx_strand_id
1 'polypeptide(L)'
;MLFRSLYCVVAHGAILRIYEKKPLVADQVAVNHRKADITPRQMAMLDFAMKVCLHSDEIGEDDFTPLYTHGFTDEDIWDIAAITAFFGLSNRMASFSGMVPNPEFYLMGRVPKAK
;
A
#
# COMPACT_ATOMS: atom_id res chain seq x y z
N MET A 1 -2.55 -11.80 -8.96
CA MET A 1 -3.31 -10.84 -8.19
C MET A 1 -3.86 -9.75 -9.08
N LEU A 2 -5.17 -9.66 -9.10
CA LEU A 2 -5.91 -8.85 -10.07
C LEU A 2 -5.80 -7.33 -9.85
N PHE A 3 -5.38 -6.90 -8.66
CA PHE A 3 -5.43 -5.49 -8.27
C PHE A 3 -4.08 -4.80 -8.27
N ARG A 4 -3.01 -5.51 -8.65
CA ARG A 4 -1.67 -4.94 -8.70
C ARG A 4 -1.26 -4.73 -10.15
N SER A 5 -0.70 -3.56 -10.44
CA SER A 5 -0.04 -3.33 -11.72
C SER A 5 1.47 -3.36 -11.51
N LEU A 6 2.19 -3.83 -12.51
CA LEU A 6 3.66 -3.81 -12.49
C LEU A 6 4.18 -2.39 -12.25
N TYR A 7 3.64 -1.41 -12.97
CA TYR A 7 4.04 -0.02 -12.80
C TYR A 7 3.86 0.47 -11.38
N CYS A 8 2.66 0.28 -10.80
CA CYS A 8 2.35 0.79 -9.47
C CYS A 8 3.17 0.10 -8.38
N VAL A 9 3.37 -1.21 -8.45
CA VAL A 9 4.19 -1.93 -7.47
C VAL A 9 5.63 -1.42 -7.50
N VAL A 10 6.23 -1.29 -8.68
CA VAL A 10 7.63 -0.90 -8.80
C VAL A 10 7.83 0.58 -8.49
N ALA A 11 7.01 1.48 -9.05
CA ALA A 11 7.16 2.92 -8.86
C ALA A 11 6.88 3.33 -7.41
N HIS A 12 5.75 2.89 -6.84
CA HIS A 12 5.40 3.22 -5.46
C HIS A 12 6.28 2.48 -4.46
N GLY A 13 6.76 1.29 -4.79
CA GLY A 13 7.75 0.59 -4.00
C GLY A 13 9.05 1.39 -3.90
N ALA A 14 9.50 1.99 -4.99
CA ALA A 14 10.66 2.89 -4.98
C ALA A 14 10.46 4.09 -4.06
N ILE A 15 9.28 4.73 -4.14
CA ILE A 15 8.94 5.86 -3.28
C ILE A 15 8.94 5.44 -1.81
N LEU A 16 8.31 4.32 -1.48
CA LEU A 16 8.25 3.81 -0.12
C LEU A 16 9.65 3.53 0.44
N ARG A 17 10.54 2.91 -0.34
CA ARG A 17 11.92 2.66 0.07
C ARG A 17 12.69 3.94 0.38
N ILE A 18 12.46 4.99 -0.42
CA ILE A 18 13.12 6.28 -0.22
C ILE A 18 12.66 6.94 1.08
N TYR A 19 11.34 6.95 1.34
CA TYR A 19 10.78 7.63 2.51
C TYR A 19 10.96 6.83 3.81
N GLU A 20 10.69 5.55 3.79
CA GLU A 20 10.80 4.70 4.98
C GLU A 20 12.24 4.37 5.35
N LYS A 21 13.16 4.45 4.41
CA LYS A 21 14.58 4.10 4.60
C LYS A 21 14.78 2.65 5.06
N LYS A 22 13.80 1.80 4.80
CA LYS A 22 13.83 0.36 5.07
C LYS A 22 13.68 -0.37 3.74
N PRO A 23 14.77 -0.83 3.12
CA PRO A 23 14.73 -1.31 1.73
C PRO A 23 13.88 -2.56 1.51
N LEU A 24 13.58 -3.32 2.57
CA LEU A 24 12.83 -4.58 2.44
C LEU A 24 11.32 -4.42 2.61
N VAL A 25 10.85 -3.34 3.25
CA VAL A 25 9.44 -3.19 3.63
C VAL A 25 8.52 -3.12 2.40
N ALA A 26 8.93 -2.42 1.36
CA ALA A 26 8.11 -2.29 0.16
C ALA A 26 7.80 -3.64 -0.48
N ASP A 27 8.80 -4.50 -0.60
CA ASP A 27 8.63 -5.84 -1.16
C ASP A 27 7.78 -6.73 -0.24
N GLN A 28 7.99 -6.63 1.08
CA GLN A 28 7.22 -7.36 2.07
C GLN A 28 5.73 -6.99 1.99
N VAL A 29 5.43 -5.69 1.98
CA VAL A 29 4.06 -5.19 1.88
C VAL A 29 3.41 -5.60 0.55
N ALA A 30 4.17 -5.53 -0.55
CA ALA A 30 3.66 -5.89 -1.86
C ALA A 30 3.25 -7.36 -1.96
N VAL A 31 3.99 -8.25 -1.30
CA VAL A 31 3.71 -9.68 -1.33
C VAL A 31 2.67 -10.07 -0.29
N ASN A 32 2.89 -9.69 0.96
CA ASN A 32 2.00 -9.99 2.07
C ASN A 32 2.27 -9.05 3.24
N HIS A 33 1.45 -8.02 3.40
CA HIS A 33 1.66 -7.02 4.45
C HIS A 33 1.64 -7.62 5.86
N ARG A 34 0.94 -8.74 6.06
CA ARG A 34 0.86 -9.40 7.38
C ARG A 34 2.17 -10.00 7.82
N LYS A 35 3.11 -10.19 6.91
CA LYS A 35 4.47 -10.68 7.18
C LYS A 35 5.52 -9.58 7.10
N ALA A 36 5.09 -8.34 6.86
CA ALA A 36 6.00 -7.22 6.74
C ALA A 36 6.47 -6.70 8.11
N ASP A 37 7.66 -6.13 8.13
CA ASP A 37 8.21 -5.46 9.31
C ASP A 37 7.63 -4.06 9.43
N ILE A 38 6.38 -3.98 9.86
CA ILE A 38 5.62 -2.75 10.03
C ILE A 38 5.00 -2.71 11.44
N THR A 39 4.59 -1.53 11.85
CA THR A 39 3.99 -1.34 13.18
C THR A 39 2.59 -1.96 13.25
N PRO A 40 2.09 -2.32 14.47
CA PRO A 40 0.70 -2.75 14.62
C PRO A 40 -0.32 -1.75 14.08
N ARG A 41 -0.04 -0.46 14.19
CA ARG A 41 -0.88 0.61 13.64
C ARG A 41 -0.95 0.53 12.11
N GLN A 42 0.19 0.37 11.47
CA GLN A 42 0.27 0.20 10.01
C GLN A 42 -0.39 -1.10 9.57
N MET A 43 -0.26 -2.17 10.34
CA MET A 43 -0.91 -3.44 10.07
C MET A 43 -2.43 -3.30 10.08
N ALA A 44 -3.00 -2.63 11.09
CA ALA A 44 -4.43 -2.38 11.17
C ALA A 44 -4.93 -1.55 9.98
N MET A 45 -4.18 -0.53 9.60
CA MET A 45 -4.48 0.30 8.44
C MET A 45 -4.53 -0.52 7.15
N LEU A 46 -3.53 -1.38 6.93
CA LEU A 46 -3.44 -2.19 5.71
C LEU A 46 -4.48 -3.31 5.69
N ASP A 47 -4.80 -3.92 6.83
CA ASP A 47 -5.90 -4.88 6.91
C ASP A 47 -7.23 -4.24 6.51
N PHE A 48 -7.50 -3.04 6.99
CA PHE A 48 -8.69 -2.28 6.61
C PHE A 48 -8.68 -1.93 5.12
N ALA A 49 -7.55 -1.44 4.61
CA ALA A 49 -7.40 -1.13 3.19
C ALA A 49 -7.65 -2.35 2.29
N MET A 50 -7.18 -3.52 2.70
CA MET A 50 -7.43 -4.75 1.96
C MET A 50 -8.92 -5.10 1.94
N LYS A 51 -9.62 -4.89 3.03
CA LYS A 51 -11.07 -5.13 3.08
C LYS A 51 -11.83 -4.12 2.21
N VAL A 52 -11.44 -2.85 2.22
CA VAL A 52 -11.99 -1.84 1.30
C VAL A 52 -11.81 -2.28 -0.16
N CYS A 53 -10.64 -2.81 -0.48
CA CYS A 53 -10.31 -3.23 -1.83
C CYS A 53 -11.10 -4.46 -2.29
N LEU A 54 -11.24 -5.46 -1.44
CA LEU A 54 -11.76 -6.79 -1.80
C LEU A 54 -13.20 -7.03 -1.38
N HIS A 55 -13.65 -6.41 -0.29
CA HIS A 55 -14.93 -6.70 0.35
C HIS A 55 -15.55 -5.42 0.93
N SER A 56 -15.60 -4.36 0.13
CA SER A 56 -16.11 -3.05 0.60
C SER A 56 -17.58 -3.10 1.03
N ASP A 57 -18.36 -4.00 0.44
CA ASP A 57 -19.76 -4.22 0.77
C ASP A 57 -19.99 -4.89 2.14
N GLU A 58 -18.94 -5.46 2.71
CA GLU A 58 -19.00 -6.13 4.02
C GLU A 58 -18.46 -5.29 5.17
N ILE A 59 -18.07 -4.03 4.91
CA ILE A 59 -17.50 -3.16 5.94
C ILE A 59 -18.61 -2.68 6.87
N GLY A 60 -18.37 -2.80 8.19
CA GLY A 60 -19.24 -2.33 9.25
C GLY A 60 -18.46 -1.69 10.38
N GLU A 61 -19.15 -1.33 11.44
CA GLU A 61 -18.56 -0.63 12.60
C GLU A 61 -17.42 -1.42 13.25
N ASP A 62 -17.51 -2.75 13.25
CA ASP A 62 -16.47 -3.61 13.83
C ASP A 62 -15.12 -3.47 13.12
N ASP A 63 -15.12 -3.05 11.86
CA ASP A 63 -13.90 -2.82 11.08
C ASP A 63 -13.21 -1.51 11.49
N PHE A 64 -13.94 -0.56 12.04
CA PHE A 64 -13.39 0.73 12.47
C PHE A 64 -12.75 0.65 13.87
N THR A 65 -13.22 -0.25 14.72
CA THR A 65 -12.75 -0.38 16.11
C THR A 65 -11.24 -0.55 16.21
N PRO A 66 -10.58 -1.45 15.45
CA PRO A 66 -9.12 -1.56 15.48
C PRO A 66 -8.40 -0.28 15.08
N LEU A 67 -8.98 0.49 14.16
CA LEU A 67 -8.40 1.75 13.69
C LEU A 67 -8.47 2.81 14.79
N TYR A 68 -9.61 2.95 15.46
CA TYR A 68 -9.74 3.86 16.58
C TYR A 68 -8.79 3.50 17.72
N THR A 69 -8.64 2.21 18.00
CA THR A 69 -7.70 1.71 19.02
C THR A 69 -6.26 2.16 18.73
N HIS A 70 -5.89 2.24 17.47
CA HIS A 70 -4.57 2.70 17.03
C HIS A 70 -4.49 4.21 16.77
N GLY A 71 -5.50 4.98 17.17
CA GLY A 71 -5.47 6.44 17.13
C GLY A 71 -5.87 7.06 15.81
N PHE A 72 -6.43 6.29 14.88
CA PHE A 72 -7.00 6.87 13.67
C PHE A 72 -8.32 7.57 13.96
N THR A 73 -8.53 8.72 13.32
CA THR A 73 -9.79 9.47 13.37
C THR A 73 -10.73 9.02 12.25
N ASP A 74 -11.98 9.50 12.30
CA ASP A 74 -12.93 9.28 11.20
C ASP A 74 -12.41 9.83 9.87
N GLU A 75 -11.74 10.99 9.90
CA GLU A 75 -11.13 11.57 8.71
C GLU A 75 -10.01 10.68 8.17
N ASP A 76 -9.17 10.15 9.06
CA ASP A 76 -8.11 9.22 8.67
C ASP A 76 -8.68 7.97 7.99
N ILE A 77 -9.76 7.42 8.54
CA ILE A 77 -10.43 6.24 7.98
C ILE A 77 -10.98 6.55 6.59
N TRP A 78 -11.61 7.72 6.44
CA TRP A 78 -12.09 8.17 5.15
C TRP A 78 -10.94 8.28 4.15
N ASP A 79 -9.81 8.86 4.55
CA ASP A 79 -8.65 9.02 3.69
C ASP A 79 -8.04 7.68 3.28
N ILE A 80 -7.95 6.73 4.22
CA ILE A 80 -7.46 5.37 3.92
C ILE A 80 -8.34 4.73 2.84
N ALA A 81 -9.66 4.81 3.01
CA ALA A 81 -10.61 4.24 2.05
C ALA A 81 -10.51 4.94 0.69
N ALA A 82 -10.43 6.27 0.68
CA ALA A 82 -10.35 7.06 -0.55
C ALA A 82 -9.06 6.79 -1.31
N ILE A 83 -7.93 6.72 -0.63
CA ILE A 83 -6.64 6.40 -1.24
C ILE A 83 -6.65 4.98 -1.80
N THR A 84 -7.22 4.04 -1.06
CA THR A 84 -7.35 2.65 -1.52
C THR A 84 -8.17 2.57 -2.80
N ALA A 85 -9.31 3.27 -2.85
CA ALA A 85 -10.16 3.31 -4.04
C ALA A 85 -9.45 3.97 -5.22
N PHE A 86 -8.73 5.06 -4.98
CA PHE A 86 -7.94 5.75 -5.99
C PHE A 86 -6.88 4.82 -6.60
N PHE A 87 -6.15 4.09 -5.77
CA PHE A 87 -5.14 3.13 -6.28
C PHE A 87 -5.78 1.92 -6.95
N GLY A 88 -6.98 1.54 -6.55
CA GLY A 88 -7.76 0.55 -7.29
C GLY A 88 -8.04 0.99 -8.72
N LEU A 89 -8.41 2.24 -8.91
CA LEU A 89 -8.55 2.85 -10.23
C LEU A 89 -7.21 2.91 -10.95
N SER A 90 -6.18 3.46 -10.30
CA SER A 90 -4.85 3.65 -10.87
C SER A 90 -4.22 2.33 -11.33
N ASN A 91 -4.30 1.28 -10.50
CA ASN A 91 -3.77 -0.04 -10.84
C ASN A 91 -4.43 -0.64 -12.08
N ARG A 92 -5.75 -0.49 -12.19
CA ARG A 92 -6.49 -0.99 -13.35
C ARG A 92 -6.14 -0.23 -14.63
N MET A 93 -6.06 1.09 -14.53
CA MET A 93 -5.72 1.92 -15.68
C MET A 93 -4.29 1.68 -16.14
N ALA A 94 -3.35 1.52 -15.22
CA ALA A 94 -1.97 1.19 -15.54
C ALA A 94 -1.84 -0.18 -16.21
N SER A 95 -2.55 -1.18 -15.69
CA SER A 95 -2.55 -2.54 -16.27
C SER A 95 -3.22 -2.56 -17.64
N PHE A 96 -4.37 -1.91 -17.76
CA PHE A 96 -5.11 -1.84 -19.03
C PHE A 96 -4.29 -1.17 -20.13
N SER A 97 -3.61 -0.07 -19.81
CA SER A 97 -2.83 0.71 -20.76
C SER A 97 -1.44 0.13 -21.05
N GLY A 98 -1.04 -0.92 -20.33
CA GLY A 98 0.26 -1.55 -20.50
C GLY A 98 1.43 -0.70 -20.00
N MET A 99 1.21 0.16 -19.01
CA MET A 99 2.28 0.98 -18.45
C MET A 99 3.39 0.11 -17.86
N VAL A 100 4.63 0.43 -18.21
CA VAL A 100 5.83 -0.26 -17.76
C VAL A 100 6.67 0.70 -16.92
N PRO A 101 7.16 0.29 -15.74
CA PRO A 101 8.00 1.17 -14.92
C PRO A 101 9.37 1.39 -15.57
N ASN A 102 9.95 2.55 -15.31
CA ASN A 102 11.32 2.82 -15.71
C ASN A 102 12.27 1.84 -15.00
N PRO A 103 13.29 1.30 -15.70
CA PRO A 103 14.21 0.31 -15.11
C PRO A 103 14.86 0.78 -13.80
N GLU A 104 15.21 2.07 -13.70
CA GLU A 104 15.85 2.63 -12.50
C GLU A 104 14.96 2.56 -11.25
N PHE A 105 13.64 2.49 -11.38
CA PHE A 105 12.74 2.39 -10.22
C PHE A 105 12.94 1.10 -9.44
N TYR A 106 13.39 0.03 -10.10
CA TYR A 106 13.63 -1.24 -9.42
C TYR A 106 14.73 -1.13 -8.37
N LEU A 107 15.70 -0.25 -8.56
CA LEU A 107 16.86 -0.11 -7.68
C LEU A 107 16.79 1.06 -6.71
N MET A 108 15.87 1.99 -6.93
CA MET A 108 15.75 3.17 -6.06
C MET A 108 15.48 2.77 -4.61
N GLY A 109 16.31 3.31 -3.71
CA GLY A 109 16.19 3.09 -2.28
C GLY A 109 16.62 1.72 -1.78
N ARG A 110 17.10 0.84 -2.67
CA ARG A 110 17.57 -0.51 -2.27
C ARG A 110 19.01 -0.51 -1.78
N VAL A 111 19.84 0.34 -2.34
CA VAL A 111 21.26 0.41 -2.04
C VAL A 111 21.57 1.79 -1.44
N PRO A 112 22.31 1.87 -0.32
CA PRO A 112 22.73 3.15 0.21
C PRO A 112 23.52 3.93 -0.84
N LYS A 113 23.31 5.25 -0.88
CA LYS A 113 24.12 6.11 -1.75
C LYS A 113 25.57 6.03 -1.32
N ALA A 114 26.46 5.93 -2.26
CA ALA A 114 27.90 6.09 -2.01
C ALA A 114 28.15 7.46 -1.39
N LYS A 115 28.94 7.49 -0.35
CA LYS A 115 29.33 8.74 0.30
C LYS A 115 30.28 9.53 -0.59
#